data_f6a1c6399220759d849f322908f91fcc
#
_entry.id   f6a1c6399220759d849f322908f91fcc
#
_cell.length_a   1.000
_cell.length_b   1.000
_cell.length_c   1.000
_cell.angle_alpha   90.00
_cell.angle_beta   90.00
_cell.angle_gamma   90.00
#
_symmetry.space_group_name_H-M   'P 1'
#
loop_
_entity.id
_entity.type
_entity.pdbx_description
1 polymer ?
#
loop_
_entity_poly.entity_id
_entity_poly.type
_entity_poly.pdbx_seq_one_letter_code
_entity_poly.pdbx_strand_id
1 'polypeptide(L)'
;IKRIAFSIICLINCLQMVVAQEKLGKEYYHQAYSEIANMLEGKAPLSIRRAVFLAEWAYLDGNLDYEKDFCEPIKKGADYLRRLIAVNHWEKYKTAKQIALCNFFFYPCSGNGQKPFEYDFSNEFPEDDWRYQLVSRTIKIHKGQCHSLPWTFKLYAEELGANVSLAHAPRHCFIMYKDEDNLFPEDWVNVELTAQQYQPTFWIKEHFAIKDSAVVVGTYLTPITDIQTVACQLADLALGYYHKYKRYDEFTLRCAETSLKNYSMNPNAIITMGKSLDALLMRHLKRNG
;
A
#
# COMPACT_ATOMS: atom_id res chain seq x y z
N ILE A 1 -9.99 -21.21 -49.00
CA ILE A 1 -9.92 -19.73 -49.03
C ILE A 1 -10.91 -19.14 -48.02
N LYS A 2 -12.24 -19.44 -48.05
CA LYS A 2 -13.24 -18.86 -47.11
C LYS A 2 -12.96 -19.13 -45.64
N ARG A 3 -12.47 -20.34 -45.28
CA ARG A 3 -12.13 -20.66 -43.86
C ARG A 3 -10.88 -19.91 -43.38
N ILE A 4 -9.90 -19.70 -44.26
CA ILE A 4 -8.69 -18.93 -43.91
C ILE A 4 -9.04 -17.45 -43.72
N ALA A 5 -9.88 -16.86 -44.58
CA ALA A 5 -10.34 -15.50 -44.47
C ALA A 5 -11.14 -15.27 -43.16
N PHE A 6 -12.02 -16.21 -42.79
CA PHE A 6 -12.77 -16.14 -41.53
C PHE A 6 -11.83 -16.18 -40.29
N SER A 7 -10.84 -17.08 -40.30
CA SER A 7 -9.86 -17.17 -39.19
C SER A 7 -9.03 -15.90 -39.06
N ILE A 8 -8.64 -15.27 -40.18
CA ILE A 8 -7.90 -13.98 -40.16
C ILE A 8 -8.76 -12.85 -39.59
N ILE A 9 -10.04 -12.77 -39.99
CA ILE A 9 -10.97 -11.75 -39.46
C ILE A 9 -11.17 -11.94 -37.95
N CYS A 10 -11.35 -13.17 -37.46
CA CYS A 10 -11.45 -13.45 -36.04
C CYS A 10 -10.17 -13.04 -35.27
N LEU A 11 -8.99 -13.33 -35.82
CA LEU A 11 -7.71 -12.92 -35.23
C LEU A 11 -7.56 -11.40 -35.15
N ILE A 12 -7.93 -10.67 -36.20
CA ILE A 12 -7.89 -9.21 -36.24
C ILE A 12 -8.84 -8.63 -35.19
N ASN A 13 -10.07 -9.14 -35.13
CA ASN A 13 -11.05 -8.69 -34.12
C ASN A 13 -10.56 -8.96 -32.70
N CYS A 14 -10.02 -10.15 -32.40
CA CYS A 14 -9.41 -10.46 -31.11
C CYS A 14 -8.27 -9.51 -30.76
N LEU A 15 -7.39 -9.21 -31.72
CA LEU A 15 -6.28 -8.29 -31.52
C LEU A 15 -6.76 -6.85 -31.24
N GLN A 16 -7.79 -6.39 -31.96
CA GLN A 16 -8.39 -5.07 -31.73
C GLN A 16 -9.05 -4.98 -30.36
N MET A 17 -9.74 -6.05 -29.91
CA MET A 17 -10.34 -6.11 -28.56
C MET A 17 -9.25 -6.05 -27.48
N VAL A 18 -8.16 -6.78 -27.62
CA VAL A 18 -7.03 -6.76 -26.66
C VAL A 18 -6.40 -5.37 -26.58
N VAL A 19 -6.17 -4.71 -27.72
CA VAL A 19 -5.62 -3.35 -27.75
C VAL A 19 -6.57 -2.34 -27.13
N ALA A 20 -7.88 -2.44 -27.39
CA ALA A 20 -8.88 -1.57 -26.80
C ALA A 20 -8.98 -1.76 -25.29
N GLN A 21 -8.91 -3.01 -24.80
CA GLN A 21 -8.93 -3.32 -23.38
C GLN A 21 -7.66 -2.81 -22.66
N GLU A 22 -6.49 -2.95 -23.28
CA GLU A 22 -5.24 -2.38 -22.73
C GLU A 22 -5.31 -0.85 -22.65
N LYS A 23 -5.87 -0.20 -23.68
CA LYS A 23 -6.05 1.27 -23.67
C LYS A 23 -6.98 1.70 -22.55
N LEU A 24 -8.13 1.05 -22.40
CA LEU A 24 -9.08 1.34 -21.32
C LEU A 24 -8.46 1.09 -19.94
N GLY A 25 -7.73 -0.02 -19.78
CA GLY A 25 -7.03 -0.32 -18.54
C GLY A 25 -6.06 0.78 -18.12
N LYS A 26 -5.31 1.38 -19.08
CA LYS A 26 -4.41 2.50 -18.81
C LYS A 26 -5.12 3.79 -18.41
N GLU A 27 -6.34 4.02 -18.89
CA GLU A 27 -7.14 5.18 -18.49
C GLU A 27 -7.43 5.18 -16.99
N TYR A 28 -7.68 4.02 -16.37
CA TYR A 28 -7.82 3.90 -14.91
C TYR A 28 -6.56 4.34 -14.17
N TYR A 29 -5.37 3.96 -14.67
CA TYR A 29 -4.11 4.40 -14.08
C TYR A 29 -3.88 5.90 -14.20
N HIS A 30 -4.23 6.51 -15.33
CA HIS A 30 -4.12 7.96 -15.51
C HIS A 30 -5.09 8.71 -14.62
N GLN A 31 -6.31 8.21 -14.45
CA GLN A 31 -7.29 8.78 -13.53
C GLN A 31 -6.81 8.67 -12.08
N ALA A 32 -6.37 7.49 -11.64
CA ALA A 32 -5.84 7.28 -10.30
C ALA A 32 -4.65 8.21 -10.00
N TYR A 33 -3.70 8.31 -10.93
CA TYR A 33 -2.59 9.25 -10.82
C TYR A 33 -3.07 10.69 -10.63
N SER A 34 -4.02 11.13 -11.46
CA SER A 34 -4.52 12.51 -11.41
C SER A 34 -5.20 12.85 -10.09
N GLU A 35 -6.02 11.93 -9.55
CA GLU A 35 -6.68 12.13 -8.26
C GLU A 35 -5.66 12.16 -7.10
N ILE A 36 -4.69 11.25 -7.08
CA ILE A 36 -3.64 11.21 -6.03
C ILE A 36 -2.74 12.45 -6.13
N ALA A 37 -2.33 12.84 -7.33
CA ALA A 37 -1.51 14.05 -7.53
C ALA A 37 -2.25 15.32 -7.07
N ASN A 38 -3.55 15.44 -7.33
CA ASN A 38 -4.37 16.55 -6.84
C ASN A 38 -4.42 16.64 -5.31
N MET A 39 -4.45 15.50 -4.60
CA MET A 39 -4.36 15.47 -3.14
C MET A 39 -2.99 16.01 -2.67
N LEU A 40 -1.90 15.55 -3.31
CA LEU A 40 -0.54 15.98 -2.97
C LEU A 40 -0.24 17.45 -3.30
N GLU A 41 -0.95 18.02 -4.27
CA GLU A 41 -0.87 19.43 -4.64
C GLU A 41 -1.81 20.34 -3.84
N GLY A 42 -2.59 19.78 -2.91
CA GLY A 42 -3.57 20.52 -2.11
C GLY A 42 -4.81 20.97 -2.88
N LYS A 43 -5.05 20.44 -4.09
CA LYS A 43 -6.22 20.71 -4.93
C LYS A 43 -7.45 19.87 -4.53
N ALA A 44 -7.24 18.81 -3.78
CA ALA A 44 -8.26 17.94 -3.22
C ALA A 44 -7.91 17.59 -1.76
N PRO A 45 -8.90 17.22 -0.91
CA PRO A 45 -8.64 16.76 0.44
C PRO A 45 -7.70 15.55 0.47
N LEU A 46 -6.72 15.56 1.38
CA LEU A 46 -5.81 14.44 1.58
C LEU A 46 -6.57 13.26 2.18
N SER A 47 -6.47 12.08 1.57
CA SER A 47 -7.10 10.85 2.05
C SER A 47 -6.23 9.64 1.71
N ILE A 48 -5.67 9.02 2.75
CA ILE A 48 -4.85 7.80 2.61
C ILE A 48 -5.71 6.67 2.07
N ARG A 49 -6.89 6.46 2.64
CA ARG A 49 -7.84 5.41 2.19
C ARG A 49 -8.21 5.57 0.72
N ARG A 50 -8.50 6.80 0.26
CA ARG A 50 -8.82 7.05 -1.15
C ARG A 50 -7.63 6.77 -2.06
N ALA A 51 -6.42 7.16 -1.65
CA ALA A 51 -5.20 6.92 -2.43
C ALA A 51 -4.90 5.42 -2.58
N VAL A 52 -5.00 4.63 -1.50
CA VAL A 52 -4.87 3.16 -1.54
C VAL A 52 -5.92 2.54 -2.48
N PHE A 53 -7.18 2.93 -2.31
CA PHE A 53 -8.25 2.46 -3.20
C PHE A 53 -7.94 2.74 -4.68
N LEU A 54 -7.50 3.95 -5.02
CA LEU A 54 -7.23 4.34 -6.40
C LEU A 54 -6.12 3.51 -7.05
N ALA A 55 -5.05 3.20 -6.31
CA ALA A 55 -3.97 2.36 -6.81
C ALA A 55 -4.46 0.93 -7.12
N GLU A 56 -5.28 0.36 -6.24
CA GLU A 56 -5.84 -0.98 -6.42
C GLU A 56 -6.96 -1.01 -7.48
N TRP A 57 -7.82 0.00 -7.49
CA TRP A 57 -8.89 0.16 -8.48
C TRP A 57 -8.34 0.21 -9.92
N ALA A 58 -7.23 0.94 -10.12
CA ALA A 58 -6.56 0.98 -11.42
C ALA A 58 -5.98 -0.40 -11.81
N TYR A 59 -5.38 -1.11 -10.86
CA TYR A 59 -4.86 -2.46 -11.10
C TYR A 59 -5.97 -3.45 -11.46
N LEU A 60 -7.14 -3.33 -10.84
CA LEU A 60 -8.31 -4.19 -11.03
C LEU A 60 -9.25 -3.71 -12.16
N ASP A 61 -8.80 -2.84 -13.06
CA ASP A 61 -9.60 -2.32 -14.19
C ASP A 61 -10.95 -1.73 -13.78
N GLY A 62 -10.97 -0.99 -12.66
CA GLY A 62 -12.19 -0.38 -12.14
C GLY A 62 -13.11 -1.34 -11.37
N ASN A 63 -12.76 -2.61 -11.23
CA ASN A 63 -13.58 -3.63 -10.56
C ASN A 63 -13.34 -3.65 -9.04
N LEU A 64 -13.50 -2.50 -8.41
CA LEU A 64 -13.41 -2.34 -6.95
C LEU A 64 -14.39 -1.25 -6.51
N ASP A 65 -15.14 -1.49 -5.47
CA ASP A 65 -16.13 -0.56 -4.92
C ASP A 65 -15.58 0.12 -3.67
N TYR A 66 -15.49 1.46 -3.68
CA TYR A 66 -14.90 2.21 -2.59
C TYR A 66 -15.66 2.08 -1.27
N GLU A 67 -17.00 2.15 -1.33
CA GLU A 67 -17.82 2.04 -0.12
C GLU A 67 -17.82 0.61 0.41
N LYS A 68 -18.10 -0.36 -0.44
CA LYS A 68 -18.27 -1.76 -0.05
C LYS A 68 -16.97 -2.45 0.34
N ASP A 69 -15.89 -2.21 -0.42
CA ASP A 69 -14.63 -2.95 -0.24
C ASP A 69 -13.66 -2.25 0.74
N PHE A 70 -13.87 -0.95 1.01
CA PHE A 70 -13.03 -0.16 1.93
C PHE A 70 -13.81 0.49 3.06
N CYS A 71 -14.77 1.40 2.77
CA CYS A 71 -15.36 2.25 3.79
C CYS A 71 -16.18 1.45 4.82
N GLU A 72 -17.10 0.61 4.37
CA GLU A 72 -17.99 -0.17 5.26
C GLU A 72 -17.22 -1.12 6.20
N PRO A 73 -16.29 -1.98 5.72
CA PRO A 73 -15.59 -2.91 6.61
C PRO A 73 -14.68 -2.19 7.60
N ILE A 74 -13.97 -1.13 7.16
CA ILE A 74 -13.10 -0.33 8.03
C ILE A 74 -13.92 0.37 9.10
N LYS A 75 -15.03 1.03 8.73
CA LYS A 75 -15.94 1.68 9.68
C LYS A 75 -16.50 0.70 10.69
N LYS A 76 -16.97 -0.47 10.24
CA LYS A 76 -17.50 -1.52 11.12
C LYS A 76 -16.47 -1.96 12.17
N GLY A 77 -15.22 -2.17 11.76
CA GLY A 77 -14.15 -2.52 12.69
C GLY A 77 -13.81 -1.39 13.64
N ALA A 78 -13.72 -0.15 13.16
CA ALA A 78 -13.46 1.02 14.00
C ALA A 78 -14.59 1.25 15.02
N ASP A 79 -15.86 1.06 14.65
CA ASP A 79 -16.99 1.15 15.56
C ASP A 79 -16.96 0.06 16.64
N TYR A 80 -16.53 -1.14 16.30
CA TYR A 80 -16.26 -2.19 17.29
C TYR A 80 -15.17 -1.76 18.27
N LEU A 81 -14.06 -1.22 17.78
CA LEU A 81 -12.93 -0.78 18.58
C LEU A 81 -13.31 0.37 19.51
N ARG A 82 -14.12 1.35 19.05
CA ARG A 82 -14.65 2.43 19.90
C ARG A 82 -15.46 1.86 21.07
N ARG A 83 -16.33 0.88 20.80
CA ARG A 83 -17.10 0.21 21.87
C ARG A 83 -16.21 -0.58 22.82
N LEU A 84 -15.20 -1.29 22.28
CA LEU A 84 -14.24 -2.05 23.10
C LEU A 84 -13.49 -1.13 24.08
N ILE A 85 -13.01 0.01 23.60
CA ILE A 85 -12.33 1.02 24.42
C ILE A 85 -13.28 1.55 25.52
N ALA A 86 -14.52 1.88 25.18
CA ALA A 86 -15.52 2.41 26.12
C ALA A 86 -15.88 1.39 27.20
N VAL A 87 -16.19 0.15 26.82
CA VAL A 87 -16.57 -0.92 27.77
C VAL A 87 -15.44 -1.25 28.76
N ASN A 88 -14.18 -1.15 28.33
CA ASN A 88 -13.03 -1.42 29.19
C ASN A 88 -12.50 -0.18 29.92
N HIS A 89 -13.14 0.99 29.76
CA HIS A 89 -12.71 2.26 30.35
C HIS A 89 -11.25 2.62 30.02
N TRP A 90 -10.85 2.37 28.75
CA TRP A 90 -9.48 2.65 28.29
C TRP A 90 -9.29 4.09 27.83
N GLU A 91 -10.33 4.92 27.74
CA GLU A 91 -10.27 6.32 27.28
C GLU A 91 -9.32 7.18 28.11
N LYS A 92 -9.00 6.76 29.32
CA LYS A 92 -8.02 7.42 30.20
C LYS A 92 -6.57 7.29 29.69
N TYR A 93 -6.28 6.34 28.81
CA TYR A 93 -4.95 6.14 28.22
C TYR A 93 -4.89 6.80 26.85
N LYS A 94 -3.81 7.51 26.56
CA LYS A 94 -3.58 8.17 25.27
C LYS A 94 -3.35 7.18 24.14
N THR A 95 -2.73 6.04 24.45
CA THR A 95 -2.42 4.94 23.53
C THR A 95 -3.51 3.86 23.46
N ALA A 96 -4.68 4.08 24.07
CA ALA A 96 -5.79 3.12 24.09
C ALA A 96 -6.20 2.64 22.68
N LYS A 97 -6.24 3.56 21.71
CA LYS A 97 -6.62 3.25 20.33
C LYS A 97 -5.60 2.34 19.65
N GLN A 98 -4.30 2.59 19.85
CA GLN A 98 -3.21 1.80 19.31
C GLN A 98 -3.21 0.38 19.89
N ILE A 99 -3.37 0.25 21.21
CA ILE A 99 -3.47 -1.05 21.89
C ILE A 99 -4.72 -1.82 21.43
N ALA A 100 -5.87 -1.14 21.31
CA ALA A 100 -7.09 -1.77 20.82
C ALA A 100 -6.93 -2.29 19.37
N LEU A 101 -6.26 -1.51 18.50
CA LEU A 101 -5.93 -1.93 17.14
C LEU A 101 -5.01 -3.15 17.12
N CYS A 102 -3.94 -3.16 17.92
CA CYS A 102 -3.04 -4.32 18.02
C CYS A 102 -3.83 -5.55 18.46
N ASN A 103 -4.68 -5.45 19.48
CA ASN A 103 -5.52 -6.55 19.93
C ASN A 103 -6.47 -7.06 18.84
N PHE A 104 -7.08 -6.14 18.09
CA PHE A 104 -7.98 -6.48 16.98
C PHE A 104 -7.25 -7.20 15.83
N PHE A 105 -5.99 -6.83 15.57
CA PHE A 105 -5.19 -7.48 14.53
C PHE A 105 -4.59 -8.81 15.00
N PHE A 106 -4.17 -8.91 16.26
CA PHE A 106 -3.41 -10.05 16.76
C PHE A 106 -4.28 -11.18 17.32
N TYR A 107 -5.46 -10.87 17.85
CA TYR A 107 -6.26 -11.86 18.58
C TYR A 107 -7.66 -12.03 18.01
N PRO A 108 -8.21 -13.27 18.09
CA PRO A 108 -9.60 -13.51 17.74
C PRO A 108 -10.55 -12.67 18.59
N CYS A 109 -11.50 -12.00 17.96
CA CYS A 109 -12.56 -11.26 18.64
C CYS A 109 -13.83 -11.18 17.76
N SER A 110 -14.95 -10.77 18.35
CA SER A 110 -16.21 -10.65 17.58
C SER A 110 -16.14 -9.58 16.48
N GLY A 111 -15.30 -8.55 16.67
CA GLY A 111 -15.12 -7.48 15.69
C GLY A 111 -14.40 -7.91 14.41
N ASN A 112 -13.50 -8.88 14.50
CA ASN A 112 -12.78 -9.46 13.36
C ASN A 112 -13.34 -10.83 12.94
N GLY A 113 -14.54 -11.20 13.42
CA GLY A 113 -15.18 -12.47 13.08
C GLY A 113 -14.43 -13.70 13.58
N GLN A 114 -13.74 -13.59 14.72
CA GLN A 114 -12.87 -14.62 15.32
C GLN A 114 -11.66 -15.00 14.44
N LYS A 115 -11.26 -14.11 13.52
CA LYS A 115 -10.13 -14.31 12.60
C LYS A 115 -9.20 -13.11 12.70
N PRO A 116 -8.07 -13.23 13.40
CA PRO A 116 -7.06 -12.17 13.44
C PRO A 116 -6.45 -11.94 12.05
N PHE A 117 -5.73 -10.83 11.92
CA PHE A 117 -4.96 -10.56 10.70
C PHE A 117 -3.62 -11.27 10.79
N GLU A 118 -3.27 -12.04 9.79
CA GLU A 118 -2.06 -12.87 9.78
C GLU A 118 -1.32 -12.81 8.44
N TYR A 119 -0.04 -13.20 8.46
CA TYR A 119 0.75 -13.29 7.24
C TYR A 119 0.20 -14.40 6.33
N ASP A 120 0.12 -14.11 5.03
CA ASP A 120 -0.39 -15.06 4.05
C ASP A 120 0.71 -15.95 3.48
N PHE A 121 0.81 -17.17 3.99
CA PHE A 121 1.73 -18.20 3.50
C PHE A 121 1.18 -19.02 2.33
N SER A 122 0.00 -18.68 1.80
CA SER A 122 -0.65 -19.49 0.75
C SER A 122 0.00 -19.35 -0.62
N ASN A 123 0.88 -18.37 -0.83
CA ASN A 123 1.66 -18.20 -2.03
C ASN A 123 3.16 -18.20 -1.70
N GLU A 124 3.91 -19.11 -2.29
CA GLU A 124 5.34 -19.23 -2.11
C GLU A 124 6.12 -18.04 -2.72
N PHE A 125 5.55 -17.40 -3.77
CA PHE A 125 6.14 -16.26 -4.48
C PHE A 125 5.15 -15.09 -4.60
N PRO A 126 4.79 -14.42 -3.49
CA PRO A 126 3.78 -13.36 -3.49
C PRO A 126 4.15 -12.14 -4.33
N GLU A 127 5.44 -11.93 -4.61
CA GLU A 127 5.93 -10.88 -5.51
C GLU A 127 5.61 -11.11 -6.98
N ASP A 128 5.33 -12.34 -7.40
CA ASP A 128 4.95 -12.67 -8.79
C ASP A 128 3.48 -12.34 -9.08
N ASP A 129 2.64 -12.35 -8.04
CA ASP A 129 1.23 -12.01 -8.15
C ASP A 129 0.89 -10.80 -7.28
N TRP A 130 0.80 -9.63 -7.90
CA TRP A 130 0.50 -8.37 -7.22
C TRP A 130 -0.82 -8.38 -6.40
N ARG A 131 -1.75 -9.29 -6.69
CA ARG A 131 -3.00 -9.43 -5.93
C ARG A 131 -2.78 -9.77 -4.45
N TYR A 132 -1.66 -10.39 -4.09
CA TYR A 132 -1.30 -10.66 -2.70
C TYR A 132 -0.89 -9.39 -1.92
N GLN A 133 -0.57 -8.31 -2.63
CA GLN A 133 -0.21 -7.01 -2.05
C GLN A 133 -1.41 -6.10 -1.82
N LEU A 134 -2.63 -6.51 -2.25
CA LEU A 134 -3.82 -5.67 -2.18
C LEU A 134 -4.37 -5.58 -0.75
N VAL A 135 -4.62 -4.35 -0.31
CA VAL A 135 -5.24 -4.03 0.98
C VAL A 135 -6.71 -4.46 1.01
N SER A 136 -7.43 -4.27 -0.10
CA SER A 136 -8.82 -4.74 -0.25
C SER A 136 -8.95 -6.26 -0.04
N ARG A 137 -7.98 -7.03 -0.53
CA ARG A 137 -7.92 -8.47 -0.26
C ARG A 137 -7.66 -8.73 1.21
N THR A 138 -6.71 -8.03 1.83
CA THR A 138 -6.36 -8.19 3.25
C THR A 138 -7.55 -7.85 4.16
N ILE A 139 -8.27 -6.78 3.88
CA ILE A 139 -9.52 -6.42 4.59
C ILE A 139 -10.54 -7.56 4.52
N LYS A 140 -10.70 -8.18 3.34
CA LYS A 140 -11.71 -9.19 3.07
C LYS A 140 -11.42 -10.54 3.73
N ILE A 141 -10.16 -10.97 3.72
CA ILE A 141 -9.80 -12.34 4.15
C ILE A 141 -8.94 -12.39 5.42
N HIS A 142 -8.54 -11.24 5.95
CA HIS A 142 -7.65 -11.07 7.11
C HIS A 142 -6.27 -11.74 6.93
N LYS A 143 -5.82 -11.91 5.69
CA LYS A 143 -4.48 -12.40 5.35
C LYS A 143 -3.79 -11.45 4.40
N GLY A 144 -2.53 -11.15 4.67
CA GLY A 144 -1.79 -10.18 3.86
C GLY A 144 -0.28 -10.38 3.92
N GLN A 145 0.43 -9.53 3.20
CA GLN A 145 1.89 -9.52 3.12
C GLN A 145 2.46 -8.37 3.98
N CYS A 146 3.78 -8.28 4.06
CA CYS A 146 4.47 -7.20 4.77
C CYS A 146 4.16 -5.79 4.24
N HIS A 147 3.57 -5.69 3.06
CA HIS A 147 3.00 -4.45 2.52
C HIS A 147 1.54 -4.26 2.97
N SER A 148 0.64 -5.16 2.60
CA SER A 148 -0.80 -4.95 2.77
C SER A 148 -1.28 -5.00 4.24
N LEU A 149 -0.61 -5.72 5.14
CA LEU A 149 -0.96 -5.74 6.56
C LEU A 149 -0.78 -4.37 7.23
N PRO A 150 0.40 -3.70 7.15
CA PRO A 150 0.59 -2.36 7.73
C PRO A 150 -0.32 -1.30 7.10
N TRP A 151 -0.55 -1.37 5.80
CA TRP A 151 -1.48 -0.47 5.14
C TRP A 151 -2.92 -0.66 5.63
N THR A 152 -3.37 -1.91 5.79
CA THR A 152 -4.69 -2.20 6.38
C THR A 152 -4.78 -1.63 7.79
N PHE A 153 -3.77 -1.85 8.63
CA PHE A 153 -3.72 -1.30 9.99
C PHE A 153 -3.81 0.23 9.99
N LYS A 154 -3.06 0.92 9.11
CA LYS A 154 -3.08 2.38 8.98
C LYS A 154 -4.47 2.90 8.61
N LEU A 155 -5.20 2.21 7.73
CA LEU A 155 -6.57 2.62 7.37
C LEU A 155 -7.57 2.48 8.53
N TYR A 156 -7.48 1.41 9.30
CA TYR A 156 -8.28 1.27 10.53
C TYR A 156 -7.90 2.32 11.59
N ALA A 157 -6.60 2.64 11.69
CA ALA A 157 -6.11 3.67 12.60
C ALA A 157 -6.62 5.06 12.22
N GLU A 158 -6.62 5.40 10.92
CA GLU A 158 -7.16 6.66 10.40
C GLU A 158 -8.65 6.80 10.77
N GLU A 159 -9.46 5.77 10.52
CA GLU A 159 -10.89 5.75 10.84
C GLU A 159 -11.17 5.82 12.35
N LEU A 160 -10.34 5.18 13.17
CA LEU A 160 -10.44 5.23 14.64
C LEU A 160 -9.91 6.55 15.21
N GLY A 161 -9.14 7.31 14.45
CA GLY A 161 -8.42 8.49 14.93
C GLY A 161 -7.26 8.12 15.85
N ALA A 162 -6.56 7.01 15.59
CA ALA A 162 -5.35 6.61 16.28
C ALA A 162 -4.12 7.20 15.57
N ASN A 163 -3.23 7.81 16.36
CA ASN A 163 -1.99 8.36 15.82
C ASN A 163 -0.97 7.23 15.62
N VAL A 164 -0.89 6.74 14.40
CA VAL A 164 0.11 5.74 13.97
C VAL A 164 0.72 6.15 12.63
N SER A 165 1.95 5.73 12.38
CA SER A 165 2.67 5.96 11.14
C SER A 165 3.10 4.64 10.51
N LEU A 166 3.17 4.62 9.18
CA LEU A 166 3.95 3.61 8.49
C LEU A 166 5.44 3.93 8.66
N ALA A 167 6.27 2.89 8.61
CA ALA A 167 7.72 3.02 8.53
C ALA A 167 8.28 1.95 7.60
N HIS A 168 9.43 2.24 6.99
CA HIS A 168 10.11 1.36 6.06
C HIS A 168 11.34 0.69 6.68
N ALA A 169 11.60 -0.52 6.24
CA ALA A 169 12.87 -1.22 6.32
C ALA A 169 13.24 -1.75 4.92
N PRO A 170 14.45 -2.25 4.67
CA PRO A 170 14.78 -2.84 3.37
C PRO A 170 13.80 -3.94 2.97
N ARG A 171 13.05 -3.72 1.87
CA ARG A 171 12.02 -4.63 1.34
C ARG A 171 10.89 -4.95 2.34
N HIS A 172 10.65 -4.06 3.31
CA HIS A 172 9.69 -4.29 4.36
C HIS A 172 8.98 -3.00 4.79
N CYS A 173 7.76 -3.12 5.30
CA CYS A 173 6.97 -2.06 5.88
C CYS A 173 6.34 -2.54 7.19
N PHE A 174 6.28 -1.66 8.18
CA PHE A 174 5.71 -1.94 9.49
C PHE A 174 5.07 -0.67 10.08
N ILE A 175 4.46 -0.80 11.26
CA ILE A 175 3.79 0.30 11.96
C ILE A 175 4.68 0.84 13.08
N MET A 176 4.70 2.16 13.23
CA MET A 176 5.23 2.87 14.39
C MET A 176 4.17 3.76 15.02
N TYR A 177 4.17 3.83 16.37
CA TYR A 177 3.43 4.87 17.08
C TYR A 177 4.21 5.35 18.30
N LYS A 178 3.95 6.59 18.72
CA LYS A 178 4.58 7.14 19.92
C LYS A 178 3.86 6.62 21.15
N ASP A 179 4.62 6.11 22.13
CA ASP A 179 4.10 5.68 23.43
C ASP A 179 3.93 6.90 24.37
N GLU A 180 2.75 7.51 24.33
CA GLU A 180 2.45 8.67 25.18
C GLU A 180 2.08 8.32 26.63
N ASP A 181 1.93 7.03 26.93
CA ASP A 181 1.62 6.54 28.28
C ASP A 181 2.81 5.88 28.98
N ASN A 182 3.97 5.83 28.31
CA ASN A 182 5.22 5.20 28.78
C ASN A 182 5.02 3.74 29.22
N LEU A 183 4.30 2.97 28.39
CA LEU A 183 4.05 1.54 28.61
C LEU A 183 5.20 0.65 28.14
N PHE A 184 6.06 1.19 27.27
CA PHE A 184 7.20 0.50 26.68
C PHE A 184 8.52 1.20 27.05
N PRO A 185 9.67 0.50 26.96
CA PRO A 185 10.98 1.10 27.25
C PRO A 185 11.43 2.16 26.24
N GLU A 186 10.93 2.12 25.02
CA GLU A 186 11.25 3.04 23.91
C GLU A 186 10.10 4.02 23.68
N ASP A 187 10.40 5.28 23.33
CA ASP A 187 9.40 6.30 23.01
C ASP A 187 8.53 5.92 21.80
N TRP A 188 9.11 5.17 20.86
CA TRP A 188 8.46 4.68 19.66
C TRP A 188 8.29 3.17 19.73
N VAL A 189 7.06 2.73 19.58
CA VAL A 189 6.68 1.31 19.54
C VAL A 189 6.63 0.86 18.09
N ASN A 190 7.40 -0.17 17.75
CA ASN A 190 7.35 -0.81 16.45
C ASN A 190 6.41 -2.01 16.50
N VAL A 191 5.43 -2.04 15.61
CA VAL A 191 4.44 -3.12 15.50
C VAL A 191 4.72 -3.92 14.23
N GLU A 192 5.22 -5.14 14.43
CA GLU A 192 5.50 -6.09 13.36
C GLU A 192 4.28 -6.98 13.11
N LEU A 193 3.50 -6.62 12.10
CA LEU A 193 2.22 -7.28 11.83
C LEU A 193 2.37 -8.66 11.22
N THR A 194 3.48 -8.94 10.52
CA THR A 194 3.73 -10.26 9.94
C THR A 194 4.03 -11.33 11.00
N ALA A 195 4.52 -10.89 12.16
CA ALA A 195 4.80 -11.74 13.32
C ALA A 195 3.81 -11.51 14.47
N GLN A 196 2.86 -10.56 14.34
CA GLN A 196 1.90 -10.17 15.37
C GLN A 196 2.58 -9.80 16.70
N GLN A 197 3.64 -9.02 16.65
CA GLN A 197 4.51 -8.72 17.81
C GLN A 197 4.92 -7.24 17.84
N TYR A 198 5.23 -6.79 19.05
CA TYR A 198 6.01 -5.57 19.25
C TYR A 198 7.48 -5.92 19.14
N GLN A 199 8.24 -5.13 18.36
CA GLN A 199 9.67 -5.39 18.17
C GLN A 199 10.51 -4.18 18.64
N PRO A 200 11.56 -4.41 19.44
CA PRO A 200 12.49 -3.34 19.80
C PRO A 200 13.19 -2.78 18.55
N THR A 201 13.51 -1.50 18.58
CA THR A 201 14.16 -0.83 17.46
C THR A 201 15.48 -1.47 17.05
N PHE A 202 16.29 -1.94 18.03
CA PHE A 202 17.54 -2.63 17.76
C PHE A 202 17.32 -3.92 16.97
N TRP A 203 16.25 -4.69 17.29
CA TRP A 203 15.93 -5.94 16.60
C TRP A 203 15.59 -5.69 15.12
N ILE A 204 14.71 -4.71 14.84
CA ILE A 204 14.37 -4.33 13.45
C ILE A 204 15.63 -3.91 12.69
N LYS A 205 16.49 -3.11 13.34
CA LYS A 205 17.72 -2.63 12.72
C LYS A 205 18.69 -3.75 12.36
N GLU A 206 18.88 -4.71 13.25
CA GLU A 206 19.73 -5.88 13.01
C GLU A 206 19.11 -6.85 12.00
N HIS A 207 17.84 -7.18 12.18
CA HIS A 207 17.13 -8.14 11.33
C HIS A 207 17.10 -7.72 9.86
N PHE A 208 16.87 -6.43 9.59
CA PHE A 208 16.84 -5.89 8.23
C PHE A 208 18.17 -5.26 7.80
N ALA A 209 19.25 -5.42 8.56
CA ALA A 209 20.57 -4.88 8.28
C ALA A 209 20.55 -3.37 7.97
N ILE A 210 19.81 -2.58 8.75
CA ILE A 210 19.64 -1.14 8.55
C ILE A 210 20.88 -0.41 9.06
N LYS A 211 21.53 0.34 8.18
CA LYS A 211 22.68 1.19 8.53
C LYS A 211 22.23 2.46 9.25
N ASP A 212 23.04 2.96 10.20
CA ASP A 212 22.76 4.20 10.92
C ASP A 212 22.55 5.39 9.98
N SER A 213 23.33 5.47 8.90
CA SER A 213 23.19 6.51 7.90
C SER A 213 21.81 6.55 7.26
N ALA A 214 21.17 5.38 7.04
CA ALA A 214 19.84 5.30 6.46
C ALA A 214 18.74 5.75 7.43
N VAL A 215 18.96 5.57 8.74
CA VAL A 215 18.07 6.11 9.78
C VAL A 215 18.23 7.62 9.88
N VAL A 216 19.47 8.12 9.92
CA VAL A 216 19.76 9.57 10.02
C VAL A 216 19.16 10.37 8.87
N VAL A 217 19.20 9.83 7.63
CA VAL A 217 18.60 10.50 6.46
C VAL A 217 17.09 10.28 6.34
N GLY A 218 16.48 9.47 7.24
CA GLY A 218 15.04 9.27 7.27
C GLY A 218 14.49 8.30 6.21
N THR A 219 15.33 7.41 5.65
CA THR A 219 14.88 6.39 4.70
C THR A 219 14.17 5.23 5.39
N TYR A 220 14.75 4.77 6.52
CA TYR A 220 14.28 3.61 7.28
C TYR A 220 14.11 3.96 8.76
N LEU A 221 13.29 3.17 9.48
CA LEU A 221 12.99 3.34 10.91
C LEU A 221 12.55 4.77 11.28
N THR A 222 11.85 5.42 10.37
CA THR A 222 11.35 6.78 10.54
C THR A 222 9.85 6.79 10.27
N PRO A 223 9.03 7.30 11.21
CA PRO A 223 7.62 7.44 10.98
C PRO A 223 7.34 8.43 9.84
N ILE A 224 6.59 8.01 8.83
CA ILE A 224 6.24 8.83 7.67
C ILE A 224 4.94 9.59 7.91
N THR A 225 4.85 10.82 7.42
CA THR A 225 3.67 11.67 7.53
C THR A 225 2.54 11.22 6.60
N ASP A 226 1.33 11.73 6.80
CA ASP A 226 0.18 11.38 5.94
C ASP A 226 0.38 11.81 4.47
N ILE A 227 1.04 12.96 4.22
CA ILE A 227 1.43 13.37 2.86
C ILE A 227 2.41 12.37 2.25
N GLN A 228 3.44 11.97 3.00
CA GLN A 228 4.40 10.96 2.55
C GLN A 228 3.72 9.60 2.34
N THR A 229 2.76 9.26 3.19
CA THR A 229 1.95 8.05 3.04
C THR A 229 1.14 8.06 1.74
N VAL A 230 0.47 9.18 1.41
CA VAL A 230 -0.22 9.32 0.11
C VAL A 230 0.76 9.30 -1.05
N ALA A 231 1.96 9.91 -0.91
CA ALA A 231 2.98 9.87 -1.94
C ALA A 231 3.50 8.44 -2.23
N CYS A 232 3.52 7.55 -1.23
CA CYS A 232 3.85 6.13 -1.43
C CYS A 232 2.88 5.45 -2.39
N GLN A 233 1.60 5.85 -2.43
CA GLN A 233 0.61 5.25 -3.31
C GLN A 233 0.87 5.51 -4.80
N LEU A 234 1.62 6.54 -5.15
CA LEU A 234 2.10 6.72 -6.54
C LEU A 234 3.18 5.70 -6.91
N ALA A 235 4.05 5.31 -5.97
CA ALA A 235 4.99 4.22 -6.21
C ALA A 235 4.27 2.87 -6.34
N ASP A 236 3.26 2.61 -5.51
CA ASP A 236 2.43 1.41 -5.58
C ASP A 236 1.62 1.35 -6.88
N LEU A 237 1.07 2.49 -7.34
CA LEU A 237 0.39 2.63 -8.63
C LEU A 237 1.33 2.28 -9.79
N ALA A 238 2.59 2.76 -9.76
CA ALA A 238 3.59 2.43 -10.76
C ALA A 238 4.01 0.95 -10.72
N LEU A 239 4.11 0.35 -9.52
CA LEU A 239 4.40 -1.07 -9.37
C LEU A 239 3.25 -1.94 -9.88
N GLY A 240 2.01 -1.61 -9.54
CA GLY A 240 0.82 -2.27 -10.09
C GLY A 240 0.78 -2.19 -11.62
N TYR A 241 1.11 -1.03 -12.20
CA TYR A 241 1.23 -0.84 -13.65
C TYR A 241 2.31 -1.78 -14.25
N TYR A 242 3.48 -1.83 -13.63
CA TYR A 242 4.54 -2.75 -14.06
C TYR A 242 4.09 -4.21 -13.97
N HIS A 243 3.47 -4.64 -12.87
CA HIS A 243 3.00 -6.02 -12.73
C HIS A 243 1.98 -6.41 -13.78
N LYS A 244 1.14 -5.45 -14.19
CA LYS A 244 0.10 -5.68 -15.20
C LYS A 244 0.62 -5.66 -16.63
N TYR A 245 1.45 -4.68 -16.98
CA TYR A 245 1.90 -4.44 -18.36
C TYR A 245 3.35 -4.86 -18.62
N LYS A 246 4.06 -5.31 -17.58
CA LYS A 246 5.46 -5.79 -17.64
C LYS A 246 6.43 -4.78 -18.26
N ARG A 247 6.20 -3.50 -18.01
CA ARG A 247 7.05 -2.43 -18.54
C ARG A 247 7.14 -1.22 -17.61
N TYR A 248 8.31 -0.56 -17.66
CA TYR A 248 8.51 0.78 -17.15
C TYR A 248 8.49 1.76 -18.33
N ASP A 249 7.82 2.89 -18.18
CA ASP A 249 7.66 3.90 -19.22
C ASP A 249 7.49 5.32 -18.62
N GLU A 250 7.06 6.28 -19.44
CA GLU A 250 6.84 7.66 -19.03
C GLU A 250 5.78 7.79 -17.93
N PHE A 251 4.83 6.87 -17.85
CA PHE A 251 3.83 6.85 -16.79
C PHE A 251 4.46 6.50 -15.44
N THR A 252 5.25 5.42 -15.37
CA THR A 252 5.93 4.99 -14.15
C THR A 252 6.98 6.00 -13.69
N LEU A 253 7.67 6.67 -14.64
CA LEU A 253 8.59 7.76 -14.33
C LEU A 253 7.85 8.93 -13.66
N ARG A 254 6.75 9.39 -14.24
CA ARG A 254 5.94 10.48 -13.70
C ARG A 254 5.39 10.17 -12.30
N CYS A 255 4.94 8.94 -12.05
CA CYS A 255 4.51 8.50 -10.73
C CYS A 255 5.67 8.63 -9.71
N ALA A 256 6.86 8.15 -10.07
CA ALA A 256 8.04 8.21 -9.22
C ALA A 256 8.47 9.64 -8.93
N GLU A 257 8.55 10.52 -9.94
CA GLU A 257 8.91 11.93 -9.81
C GLU A 257 7.94 12.67 -8.87
N THR A 258 6.63 12.47 -9.04
CA THR A 258 5.62 13.12 -8.19
C THR A 258 5.67 12.58 -6.76
N SER A 259 5.91 11.27 -6.58
CA SER A 259 6.13 10.67 -5.26
C SER A 259 7.34 11.29 -4.56
N LEU A 260 8.50 11.37 -5.25
CA LEU A 260 9.75 11.89 -4.68
C LEU A 260 9.70 13.39 -4.38
N LYS A 261 8.90 14.16 -5.10
CA LYS A 261 8.66 15.58 -4.79
C LYS A 261 8.02 15.76 -3.40
N ASN A 262 7.18 14.80 -2.96
CA ASN A 262 6.46 14.86 -1.69
C ASN A 262 7.09 13.98 -0.60
N TYR A 263 7.90 13.00 -0.98
CA TYR A 263 8.66 12.13 -0.09
C TYR A 263 9.99 11.73 -0.76
N SER A 264 11.00 12.58 -0.63
CA SER A 264 12.31 12.44 -1.30
C SER A 264 13.05 11.14 -0.96
N MET A 265 12.78 10.57 0.22
CA MET A 265 13.40 9.32 0.69
C MET A 265 12.55 8.08 0.48
N ASN A 266 11.47 8.15 -0.34
CA ASN A 266 10.65 6.98 -0.66
C ASN A 266 11.46 5.91 -1.42
N PRO A 267 11.78 4.76 -0.80
CA PRO A 267 12.67 3.77 -1.41
C PRO A 267 12.07 3.15 -2.68
N ASN A 268 10.75 2.91 -2.68
CA ASN A 268 10.05 2.33 -3.83
C ASN A 268 10.02 3.31 -5.02
N ALA A 269 9.82 4.59 -4.76
CA ALA A 269 9.84 5.61 -5.81
C ALA A 269 11.24 5.80 -6.41
N ILE A 270 12.30 5.76 -5.58
CA ILE A 270 13.70 5.84 -6.04
C ILE A 270 14.00 4.68 -7.00
N ILE A 271 13.64 3.45 -6.61
CA ILE A 271 13.84 2.25 -7.44
C ILE A 271 13.03 2.35 -8.74
N THR A 272 11.76 2.77 -8.65
CA THR A 272 10.87 2.93 -9.80
C THR A 272 11.41 3.97 -10.78
N MET A 273 11.90 5.10 -10.29
CA MET A 273 12.53 6.15 -11.11
C MET A 273 13.74 5.62 -11.87
N GLY A 274 14.66 4.93 -11.16
CA GLY A 274 15.85 4.35 -11.78
C GLY A 274 15.50 3.37 -12.90
N LYS A 275 14.57 2.43 -12.65
CA LYS A 275 14.10 1.45 -13.64
C LYS A 275 13.38 2.11 -14.82
N SER A 276 12.62 3.17 -14.58
CA SER A 276 11.91 3.89 -15.65
C SER A 276 12.88 4.63 -16.56
N LEU A 277 13.88 5.32 -15.99
CA LEU A 277 14.92 6.02 -16.75
C LEU A 277 15.76 5.05 -17.59
N ASP A 278 16.18 3.92 -17.00
CA ASP A 278 16.93 2.88 -17.73
C ASP A 278 16.10 2.33 -18.91
N ALA A 279 14.84 1.99 -18.70
CA ALA A 279 13.96 1.47 -19.74
C ALA A 279 13.73 2.49 -20.88
N LEU A 280 13.62 3.79 -20.54
CA LEU A 280 13.49 4.87 -21.53
C LEU A 280 14.77 5.06 -22.34
N LEU A 281 15.92 5.07 -21.67
CA LEU A 281 17.25 5.16 -22.32
C LEU A 281 17.45 4.01 -23.29
N MET A 282 17.20 2.76 -22.87
CA MET A 282 17.35 1.58 -23.73
C MET A 282 16.43 1.62 -24.95
N ARG A 283 15.22 2.16 -24.82
CA ARG A 283 14.31 2.38 -25.97
C ARG A 283 14.84 3.44 -26.92
N HIS A 284 15.38 4.54 -26.39
CA HIS A 284 15.98 5.59 -27.21
C HIS A 284 17.16 5.09 -28.03
N LEU A 285 18.08 4.35 -27.39
CA LEU A 285 19.25 3.77 -28.07
C LEU A 285 18.85 2.78 -29.18
N LYS A 286 17.83 1.94 -28.95
CA LYS A 286 17.34 0.99 -29.98
C LYS A 286 16.65 1.68 -31.19
N ARG A 287 16.18 2.91 -31.05
CA ARG A 287 15.55 3.66 -32.14
C ARG A 287 16.55 4.43 -32.98
N ASN A 288 17.69 4.79 -32.41
CA ASN A 288 18.68 5.70 -33.02
C ASN A 288 20.04 5.00 -33.34
N GLY A 289 20.19 3.74 -33.01
CA GLY A 289 21.32 2.87 -33.37
C GLY A 289 20.88 1.82 -34.37
#